data_dcc40d368f7725f92f3758df4e6c309a
#
_entry.id   dcc40d368f7725f92f3758df4e6c309a
#
_cell.length_a   1.000
_cell.length_b   1.000
_cell.length_c   1.000
_cell.angle_alpha   90.00
_cell.angle_beta   90.00
_cell.angle_gamma   90.00
#
_symmetry.space_group_name_H-M   'P 1'
#
loop_
_entity.id
_entity.type
_entity.pdbx_description
1 polymer ?
#
loop_
_entity_poly.entity_id
_entity_poly.type
_entity_poly.pdbx_seq_one_letter_code
_entity_poly.pdbx_strand_id
1 'polypeptide(L)'
;VASQAFGGWLPVVRALKWVGTAALLYLALAYFTLPSLWELIEPRHVAIDALPRHAETHSRIPGDPLNLGIVGTEDEMLRAFVAAGWFPADEVTLRSSLRIIEDTLLHHTYRHAPISPLYCFGRVQDLAFEKPVGHSPRQRHHVRFWKSDLPSADGRPFWAGAAIFDIGVELSKTTGQVTHRTDGHIDVERDLLANDLDAADRLQSRRYQPGFHRQRTGRNGGGDQWSTDGRLCVLVLNPESSGESSARAPRDSAERSSRPRAEKPVDREAAETPGEPR
;
A
#
# COMPACT_ATOMS: atom_id res chain seq x y z
N VAL A 1 14.78 -6.70 81.59
CA VAL A 1 13.91 -7.39 80.61
C VAL A 1 13.48 -6.42 79.51
N ALA A 2 14.43 -5.94 78.69
CA ALA A 2 14.07 -5.05 77.56
C ALA A 2 15.03 -5.17 76.32
N SER A 3 15.69 -6.29 76.08
CA SER A 3 16.73 -6.35 75.02
C SER A 3 16.46 -7.37 73.91
N GLN A 4 15.26 -7.90 73.75
CA GLN A 4 14.98 -8.92 72.72
C GLN A 4 14.01 -8.47 71.61
N ALA A 5 13.49 -7.24 71.62
CA ALA A 5 12.48 -6.82 70.61
C ALA A 5 13.05 -6.22 69.33
N PHE A 6 14.34 -5.90 69.25
CA PHE A 6 14.94 -5.21 68.05
C PHE A 6 15.51 -6.14 66.99
N GLY A 7 15.66 -7.44 67.24
CA GLY A 7 16.28 -8.37 66.29
C GLY A 7 15.39 -8.83 65.14
N GLY A 8 14.06 -8.78 65.30
CA GLY A 8 13.12 -9.36 64.34
C GLY A 8 12.84 -8.51 63.08
N TRP A 9 13.12 -7.21 63.07
CA TRP A 9 12.79 -6.29 61.98
C TRP A 9 13.91 -6.13 60.94
N LEU A 10 15.15 -6.40 61.31
CA LEU A 10 16.31 -6.29 60.43
C LEU A 10 16.22 -7.12 59.14
N PRO A 11 15.81 -8.41 59.18
CA PRO A 11 15.67 -9.19 57.95
C PRO A 11 14.53 -8.72 57.08
N VAL A 12 13.41 -8.22 57.64
CA VAL A 12 12.27 -7.69 56.92
C VAL A 12 12.66 -6.40 56.19
N VAL A 13 13.35 -5.49 56.86
CA VAL A 13 13.84 -4.24 56.25
C VAL A 13 14.86 -4.50 55.14
N ARG A 14 15.73 -5.52 55.30
CA ARG A 14 16.64 -5.96 54.23
C ARG A 14 15.88 -6.53 53.07
N ALA A 15 14.92 -7.40 53.26
CA ALA A 15 14.09 -7.96 52.20
C ALA A 15 13.32 -6.88 51.43
N LEU A 16 12.70 -5.91 52.13
CA LEU A 16 12.03 -4.77 51.53
C LEU A 16 12.98 -3.90 50.70
N LYS A 17 14.20 -3.64 51.16
CA LYS A 17 15.21 -2.94 50.38
C LYS A 17 15.58 -3.67 49.10
N TRP A 18 15.80 -4.99 49.15
CA TRP A 18 16.09 -5.80 47.94
C TRP A 18 14.94 -5.82 46.97
N VAL A 19 13.70 -5.97 47.43
CA VAL A 19 12.50 -5.92 46.60
C VAL A 19 12.36 -4.54 45.97
N GLY A 20 12.54 -3.45 46.72
CA GLY A 20 12.51 -2.08 46.18
C GLY A 20 13.61 -1.84 45.15
N THR A 21 14.84 -2.30 45.41
CA THR A 21 15.94 -2.18 44.43
C THR A 21 15.66 -2.98 43.16
N ALA A 22 15.15 -4.19 43.28
CA ALA A 22 14.78 -5.02 42.14
C ALA A 22 13.66 -4.38 41.29
N ALA A 23 12.66 -3.81 41.96
CA ALA A 23 11.58 -3.09 41.27
C ALA A 23 12.09 -1.84 40.52
N LEU A 24 12.99 -1.07 41.15
CA LEU A 24 13.60 0.11 40.49
C LEU A 24 14.48 -0.30 39.30
N LEU A 25 15.26 -1.36 39.44
CA LEU A 25 16.06 -1.91 38.33
C LEU A 25 15.16 -2.41 37.17
N TYR A 26 14.08 -3.08 37.49
CA TYR A 26 13.10 -3.52 36.50
C TYR A 26 12.49 -2.34 35.76
N LEU A 27 12.04 -1.30 36.48
CA LEU A 27 11.48 -0.09 35.87
C LEU A 27 12.51 0.63 35.00
N ALA A 28 13.75 0.76 35.48
CA ALA A 28 14.83 1.38 34.72
C ALA A 28 15.14 0.59 33.43
N LEU A 29 15.21 -0.74 33.54
CA LEU A 29 15.46 -1.60 32.39
C LEU A 29 14.29 -1.59 31.40
N ALA A 30 13.06 -1.80 31.87
CA ALA A 30 11.89 -1.96 31.01
C ALA A 30 11.42 -0.66 30.33
N TYR A 31 11.55 0.49 31.02
CA TYR A 31 10.99 1.77 30.55
C TYR A 31 12.04 2.75 30.03
N PHE A 32 13.31 2.56 30.31
CA PHE A 32 14.37 3.43 29.83
C PHE A 32 15.42 2.68 28.99
N THR A 33 16.02 1.61 29.53
CA THR A 33 17.16 0.96 28.86
C THR A 33 16.71 0.19 27.61
N LEU A 34 15.69 -0.67 27.71
CA LEU A 34 15.21 -1.45 26.58
C LEU A 34 14.60 -0.59 25.47
N PRO A 35 13.75 0.41 25.73
CA PRO A 35 13.26 1.31 24.68
C PRO A 35 14.40 2.10 24.00
N SER A 36 15.37 2.62 24.79
CA SER A 36 16.51 3.35 24.22
C SER A 36 17.42 2.46 23.39
N LEU A 37 17.64 1.20 23.81
CA LEU A 37 18.41 0.22 23.05
C LEU A 37 17.66 -0.17 21.76
N TRP A 38 16.33 -0.32 21.84
CA TRP A 38 15.49 -0.58 20.67
C TRP A 38 15.57 0.54 19.64
N GLU A 39 15.49 1.78 20.07
CA GLU A 39 15.68 2.95 19.20
C GLU A 39 17.07 3.01 18.53
N LEU A 40 18.10 2.43 19.18
CA LEU A 40 19.47 2.34 18.61
C LEU A 40 19.61 1.20 17.59
N ILE A 41 18.85 0.10 17.80
CA ILE A 41 18.90 -1.10 16.96
C ILE A 41 17.95 -0.98 15.78
N GLU A 42 16.80 -0.32 15.98
CA GLU A 42 15.88 -0.01 14.88
C GLU A 42 16.50 1.10 14.03
N PRO A 43 16.88 0.84 12.77
CA PRO A 43 17.47 1.87 11.94
C PRO A 43 16.42 2.97 11.78
N ARG A 44 16.63 4.08 12.48
CA ARG A 44 15.95 5.34 12.18
C ARG A 44 16.29 5.65 10.74
N HIS A 45 15.36 5.47 9.84
CA HIS A 45 15.52 5.97 8.50
C HIS A 45 15.47 7.50 8.58
N VAL A 46 16.61 8.11 8.93
CA VAL A 46 16.83 9.58 8.96
C VAL A 46 16.33 10.20 7.65
N ALA A 47 16.39 9.43 6.59
CA ALA A 47 15.86 9.74 5.29
C ALA A 47 14.33 9.95 5.28
N ILE A 48 13.53 9.11 5.98
CA ILE A 48 12.06 9.23 6.05
C ILE A 48 11.65 10.48 6.82
N ASP A 49 12.41 10.88 7.83
CA ASP A 49 12.13 12.08 8.61
C ASP A 49 12.29 13.37 7.78
N ALA A 50 13.08 13.33 6.71
CA ALA A 50 13.27 14.45 5.78
C ALA A 50 12.16 14.55 4.71
N LEU A 51 11.28 13.54 4.58
CA LEU A 51 10.19 13.59 3.61
C LEU A 51 9.18 14.69 3.95
N PRO A 52 8.62 15.38 2.93
CA PRO A 52 7.42 16.20 3.10
C PRO A 52 6.29 15.40 3.75
N ARG A 53 5.41 16.06 4.46
CA ARG A 53 4.24 15.41 5.10
C ARG A 53 3.00 15.42 4.21
N HIS A 54 2.98 16.31 3.23
CA HIS A 54 1.87 16.51 2.30
C HIS A 54 2.42 16.77 0.90
N ALA A 55 1.67 16.36 -0.10
CA ALA A 55 1.78 16.92 -1.43
C ALA A 55 1.21 18.36 -1.42
N GLU A 56 1.44 19.11 -2.48
CA GLU A 56 0.98 20.48 -2.62
C GLU A 56 0.27 20.65 -3.96
N THR A 57 -0.68 21.59 -4.03
CA THR A 57 -1.21 22.08 -5.29
C THR A 57 -0.19 22.99 -5.98
N HIS A 58 -0.44 23.36 -7.25
CA HIS A 58 0.37 24.35 -7.96
C HIS A 58 0.51 25.67 -7.18
N SER A 59 -0.52 26.07 -6.44
CA SER A 59 -0.53 27.28 -5.60
C SER A 59 0.05 27.06 -4.20
N ARG A 60 0.77 25.95 -3.96
CA ARG A 60 1.36 25.57 -2.68
C ARG A 60 0.37 25.43 -1.51
N ILE A 61 -0.89 25.15 -1.85
CA ILE A 61 -1.88 24.78 -0.84
C ILE A 61 -1.64 23.31 -0.49
N PRO A 62 -1.62 22.93 0.80
CA PRO A 62 -1.45 21.53 1.19
C PRO A 62 -2.48 20.64 0.49
N GLY A 63 -2.00 19.63 -0.23
CA GLY A 63 -2.78 18.61 -0.90
C GLY A 63 -2.97 17.36 -0.01
N ASP A 64 -2.81 16.20 -0.64
CA ASP A 64 -2.97 14.92 0.05
C ASP A 64 -1.80 14.65 1.01
N PRO A 65 -2.08 14.17 2.24
CA PRO A 65 -1.02 13.75 3.15
C PRO A 65 -0.33 12.48 2.64
N LEU A 66 1.00 12.45 2.76
CA LEU A 66 1.78 11.26 2.42
C LEU A 66 1.57 10.20 3.52
N ASN A 67 1.21 8.97 3.13
CA ASN A 67 0.95 7.86 4.05
C ASN A 67 1.65 6.57 3.67
N LEU A 68 2.36 6.56 2.52
CA LEU A 68 3.08 5.42 1.97
C LEU A 68 4.53 5.76 1.63
N GLY A 69 5.41 4.76 1.76
CA GLY A 69 6.73 4.71 1.15
C GLY A 69 6.88 3.37 0.43
N ILE A 70 7.41 3.36 -0.79
CA ILE A 70 7.70 2.12 -1.52
C ILE A 70 9.17 2.08 -1.90
N VAL A 71 9.81 0.93 -1.70
CA VAL A 71 11.14 0.62 -2.20
C VAL A 71 10.99 -0.36 -3.36
N GLY A 72 11.46 0.05 -4.54
CA GLY A 72 11.36 -0.74 -5.76
C GLY A 72 11.71 0.09 -6.99
N THR A 73 11.99 -0.57 -8.10
CA THR A 73 12.15 0.08 -9.39
C THR A 73 10.79 0.50 -9.96
N GLU A 74 10.78 1.38 -10.95
CA GLU A 74 9.55 1.77 -11.65
C GLU A 74 8.85 0.56 -12.27
N ASP A 75 9.61 -0.34 -12.88
CA ASP A 75 9.10 -1.56 -13.52
C ASP A 75 8.48 -2.52 -12.49
N GLU A 76 9.12 -2.69 -11.32
CA GLU A 76 8.57 -3.48 -10.21
C GLU A 76 7.24 -2.88 -9.71
N MET A 77 7.17 -1.56 -9.57
CA MET A 77 5.92 -0.87 -9.17
C MET A 77 4.81 -1.10 -10.18
N LEU A 78 5.07 -0.86 -11.48
CA LEU A 78 4.06 -1.02 -12.53
C LEU A 78 3.49 -2.43 -12.55
N ARG A 79 4.35 -3.46 -12.49
CA ARG A 79 3.91 -4.86 -12.46
C ARG A 79 3.19 -5.23 -11.18
N ALA A 80 3.69 -4.79 -10.03
CA ALA A 80 3.10 -5.09 -8.73
C ALA A 80 1.70 -4.50 -8.61
N PHE A 81 1.52 -3.24 -9.04
CA PHE A 81 0.23 -2.56 -8.96
C PHE A 81 -0.81 -3.19 -9.88
N VAL A 82 -0.45 -3.49 -11.14
CA VAL A 82 -1.38 -4.16 -12.05
C VAL A 82 -1.74 -5.56 -11.55
N ALA A 83 -0.79 -6.32 -11.02
CA ALA A 83 -1.07 -7.63 -10.42
C ALA A 83 -2.01 -7.54 -9.20
N ALA A 84 -1.96 -6.42 -8.46
CA ALA A 84 -2.84 -6.13 -7.32
C ALA A 84 -4.19 -5.51 -7.73
N GLY A 85 -4.47 -5.38 -9.04
CA GLY A 85 -5.71 -4.81 -9.56
C GLY A 85 -5.79 -3.29 -9.52
N TRP A 86 -4.62 -2.62 -9.48
CA TRP A 86 -4.49 -1.17 -9.61
C TRP A 86 -4.00 -0.83 -11.01
N PHE A 87 -4.53 0.23 -11.60
CA PHE A 87 -4.29 0.58 -12.99
C PHE A 87 -3.74 2.00 -13.13
N PRO A 88 -2.98 2.30 -14.20
CA PRO A 88 -2.48 3.63 -14.46
C PRO A 88 -3.60 4.67 -14.50
N ALA A 89 -3.43 5.79 -13.79
CA ALA A 89 -4.43 6.85 -13.64
C ALA A 89 -4.07 8.14 -14.38
N ASP A 90 -2.91 8.23 -15.02
CA ASP A 90 -2.49 9.36 -15.83
C ASP A 90 -1.71 8.90 -17.08
N GLU A 91 -1.52 9.84 -18.04
CA GLU A 91 -0.85 9.54 -19.31
C GLU A 91 0.61 9.11 -19.14
N VAL A 92 1.31 9.64 -18.12
CA VAL A 92 2.73 9.34 -17.88
C VAL A 92 2.85 7.89 -17.41
N THR A 93 2.07 7.51 -16.39
CA THR A 93 2.03 6.14 -15.88
C THR A 93 1.54 5.17 -16.95
N LEU A 94 0.53 5.55 -17.75
CA LEU A 94 0.02 4.73 -18.84
C LEU A 94 1.11 4.46 -19.90
N ARG A 95 1.85 5.48 -20.33
CA ARG A 95 2.94 5.32 -21.31
C ARG A 95 4.06 4.43 -20.77
N SER A 96 4.44 4.57 -19.52
CA SER A 96 5.42 3.70 -18.86
C SER A 96 4.90 2.25 -18.78
N SER A 97 3.62 2.07 -18.46
CA SER A 97 2.98 0.76 -18.32
C SER A 97 2.86 0.00 -19.64
N LEU A 98 2.54 0.67 -20.75
CA LEU A 98 2.35 0.03 -22.06
C LEU A 98 3.59 -0.73 -22.53
N ARG A 99 4.79 -0.29 -22.17
CA ARG A 99 6.04 -0.98 -22.52
C ARG A 99 6.26 -2.28 -21.76
N ILE A 100 5.58 -2.45 -20.62
CA ILE A 100 5.86 -3.49 -19.65
C ILE A 100 4.71 -4.49 -19.53
N ILE A 101 3.45 -4.04 -19.74
CA ILE A 101 2.24 -4.79 -19.40
C ILE A 101 1.18 -4.69 -20.53
N GLU A 102 1.62 -4.63 -21.77
CA GLU A 102 0.76 -4.38 -22.94
C GLU A 102 -0.44 -5.33 -23.01
N ASP A 103 -0.22 -6.64 -22.82
CA ASP A 103 -1.29 -7.65 -22.88
C ASP A 103 -2.37 -7.50 -21.81
N THR A 104 -2.01 -7.07 -20.62
CA THR A 104 -2.96 -6.93 -19.49
C THR A 104 -3.81 -5.67 -19.61
N LEU A 105 -3.24 -4.57 -20.12
CA LEU A 105 -3.92 -3.29 -20.24
C LEU A 105 -4.88 -3.23 -21.44
N LEU A 106 -4.58 -3.93 -22.53
CA LEU A 106 -5.42 -3.94 -23.73
C LEU A 106 -6.78 -4.61 -23.54
N HIS A 107 -6.91 -5.47 -22.52
CA HIS A 107 -8.17 -6.17 -22.22
C HIS A 107 -9.10 -5.37 -21.28
N HIS A 108 -8.67 -4.25 -20.73
CA HIS A 108 -9.46 -3.40 -19.86
C HIS A 108 -9.86 -2.09 -20.56
N THR A 109 -11.15 -1.95 -20.87
CA THR A 109 -11.71 -0.70 -21.41
C THR A 109 -11.79 0.34 -20.28
N TYR A 110 -10.72 1.12 -20.12
CA TYR A 110 -10.63 2.12 -19.07
C TYR A 110 -11.28 3.45 -19.48
N ARG A 111 -12.24 3.90 -18.66
CA ARG A 111 -12.72 5.29 -18.69
C ARG A 111 -11.85 6.08 -17.70
N HIS A 112 -10.76 6.66 -18.19
CA HIS A 112 -9.89 7.51 -17.38
C HIS A 112 -10.66 8.76 -16.93
N ALA A 113 -10.78 8.93 -15.60
CA ALA A 113 -11.07 10.25 -15.07
C ALA A 113 -9.72 10.89 -14.71
N PRO A 114 -9.34 12.03 -15.32
CA PRO A 114 -8.04 12.63 -15.08
C PRO A 114 -7.87 12.99 -13.60
N ILE A 115 -6.72 12.62 -13.03
CA ILE A 115 -6.34 13.00 -11.67
C ILE A 115 -5.73 14.39 -11.72
N SER A 116 -6.17 15.30 -10.84
CA SER A 116 -5.56 16.62 -10.71
C SER A 116 -4.07 16.51 -10.32
N PRO A 117 -3.17 17.27 -10.95
CA PRO A 117 -1.75 17.22 -10.61
C PRO A 117 -1.50 17.75 -9.20
N LEU A 118 -0.72 16.98 -8.42
CA LEU A 118 -0.16 17.40 -7.15
C LEU A 118 1.36 17.41 -7.23
N TYR A 119 1.96 18.22 -6.38
CA TYR A 119 3.41 18.47 -6.39
C TYR A 119 4.03 17.95 -5.09
N CYS A 120 5.15 17.27 -5.23
CA CYS A 120 6.07 16.93 -4.15
C CYS A 120 7.49 17.03 -4.68
N PHE A 121 8.45 17.44 -3.86
CA PHE A 121 9.85 17.69 -4.31
C PHE A 121 9.93 18.68 -5.48
N GLY A 122 9.02 19.64 -5.58
CA GLY A 122 8.98 20.66 -6.63
C GLY A 122 8.50 20.19 -8.01
N ARG A 123 7.98 18.96 -8.14
CA ARG A 123 7.47 18.39 -9.39
C ARG A 123 6.15 17.66 -9.22
N VAL A 124 5.45 17.46 -10.33
CA VAL A 124 4.22 16.65 -10.39
C VAL A 124 4.54 15.19 -10.06
N GLN A 125 3.55 14.41 -9.67
CA GLN A 125 3.72 12.97 -9.43
C GLN A 125 4.36 12.26 -10.62
N ASP A 126 5.26 11.32 -10.31
CA ASP A 126 5.94 10.52 -11.33
C ASP A 126 5.06 9.33 -11.78
N LEU A 127 4.30 8.74 -10.83
CA LEU A 127 3.38 7.64 -11.09
C LEU A 127 2.06 7.89 -10.36
N ALA A 128 0.96 7.44 -10.98
CA ALA A 128 -0.37 7.47 -10.39
C ALA A 128 -1.15 6.22 -10.78
N PHE A 129 -1.84 5.63 -9.80
CA PHE A 129 -2.68 4.47 -10.02
C PHE A 129 -4.05 4.69 -9.41
N GLU A 130 -5.04 3.99 -9.98
CA GLU A 130 -6.41 3.94 -9.47
C GLU A 130 -6.92 2.51 -9.43
N LYS A 131 -7.85 2.25 -8.50
CA LYS A 131 -8.62 1.02 -8.41
C LYS A 131 -10.09 1.39 -8.35
N PRO A 132 -10.89 1.05 -9.37
CA PRO A 132 -12.30 1.42 -9.42
C PRO A 132 -13.11 0.67 -8.37
N VAL A 133 -14.17 1.32 -7.88
CA VAL A 133 -15.13 0.73 -6.93
C VAL A 133 -16.49 0.60 -7.59
N GLY A 134 -16.96 -0.62 -7.75
CA GLY A 134 -18.25 -0.89 -8.39
C GLY A 134 -18.32 -0.37 -9.83
N HIS A 135 -19.46 0.22 -10.20
CA HIS A 135 -19.70 0.76 -11.54
C HIS A 135 -19.67 2.30 -11.60
N SER A 136 -19.34 2.96 -10.49
CA SER A 136 -19.35 4.43 -10.40
C SER A 136 -17.99 5.01 -10.77
N PRO A 137 -17.89 5.87 -11.81
CA PRO A 137 -16.63 6.54 -12.12
C PRO A 137 -16.25 7.63 -11.11
N ARG A 138 -17.13 7.91 -10.14
CA ARG A 138 -16.94 8.96 -9.12
C ARG A 138 -16.33 8.45 -7.83
N GLN A 139 -16.33 7.13 -7.63
CA GLN A 139 -15.76 6.48 -6.45
C GLN A 139 -14.60 5.62 -6.90
N ARG A 140 -13.41 5.91 -6.38
CA ARG A 140 -12.20 5.15 -6.70
C ARG A 140 -11.17 5.29 -5.60
N HIS A 141 -10.43 4.25 -5.41
CA HIS A 141 -9.16 4.31 -4.71
C HIS A 141 -8.14 4.91 -5.66
N HIS A 142 -7.33 5.86 -5.21
CA HIS A 142 -6.21 6.34 -6.00
C HIS A 142 -4.97 6.57 -5.15
N VAL A 143 -3.81 6.49 -5.79
CA VAL A 143 -2.52 6.74 -5.16
C VAL A 143 -1.60 7.45 -6.13
N ARG A 144 -0.82 8.40 -5.60
CA ARG A 144 0.22 9.12 -6.32
C ARG A 144 1.57 8.82 -5.70
N PHE A 145 2.61 8.75 -6.52
CA PHE A 145 3.97 8.52 -6.08
C PHE A 145 4.93 9.53 -6.67
N TRP A 146 5.91 9.90 -5.86
CA TRP A 146 7.04 10.75 -6.22
C TRP A 146 8.31 10.01 -5.87
N LYS A 147 9.16 9.79 -6.86
CA LYS A 147 10.49 9.22 -6.66
C LYS A 147 11.32 10.19 -5.83
N SER A 148 11.86 9.75 -4.72
CA SER A 148 12.73 10.57 -3.88
C SER A 148 14.20 10.31 -4.18
N ASP A 149 15.06 11.27 -3.79
CA ASP A 149 16.51 11.10 -3.86
C ASP A 149 17.06 10.37 -2.61
N LEU A 150 16.18 9.84 -1.77
CA LEU A 150 16.58 9.12 -0.57
C LEU A 150 17.15 7.76 -0.91
N PRO A 151 18.30 7.40 -0.32
CA PRO A 151 18.84 6.06 -0.50
C PRO A 151 17.95 5.03 0.21
N SER A 152 17.69 3.91 -0.45
CA SER A 152 17.14 2.73 0.20
C SER A 152 18.27 1.80 0.65
N ALA A 153 17.95 0.87 1.56
CA ALA A 153 18.94 -0.08 2.10
C ALA A 153 19.51 -1.03 1.03
N ASP A 154 18.75 -1.31 -0.02
CA ASP A 154 19.10 -2.22 -1.12
C ASP A 154 19.50 -1.50 -2.42
N GLY A 155 19.61 -0.17 -2.39
CA GLY A 155 19.98 0.65 -3.53
C GLY A 155 18.88 0.90 -4.55
N ARG A 156 17.68 0.32 -4.40
CA ARG A 156 16.53 0.61 -5.25
C ARG A 156 15.91 1.97 -4.90
N PRO A 157 15.22 2.62 -5.84
CA PRO A 157 14.51 3.88 -5.56
C PRO A 157 13.53 3.78 -4.40
N PHE A 158 13.45 4.86 -3.61
CA PHE A 158 12.40 5.07 -2.61
C PHE A 158 11.37 6.04 -3.19
N TRP A 159 10.09 5.67 -3.13
CA TRP A 159 8.97 6.47 -3.60
C TRP A 159 8.11 6.91 -2.42
N ALA A 160 7.87 8.21 -2.30
CA ALA A 160 6.91 8.75 -1.35
C ALA A 160 5.52 8.71 -1.98
N GLY A 161 4.51 8.28 -1.23
CA GLY A 161 3.16 8.06 -1.77
C GLY A 161 2.06 8.64 -0.90
N ALA A 162 0.96 9.03 -1.58
CA ALA A 162 -0.29 9.45 -0.98
C ALA A 162 -1.44 8.61 -1.55
N ALA A 163 -2.01 7.73 -0.73
CA ALA A 163 -3.18 6.92 -1.06
C ALA A 163 -4.44 7.54 -0.43
N ILE A 164 -5.46 7.74 -1.25
CA ILE A 164 -6.72 8.44 -0.89
C ILE A 164 -7.89 7.72 -1.57
N PHE A 165 -9.06 7.77 -0.92
CA PHE A 165 -10.32 7.33 -1.50
C PHE A 165 -11.17 8.52 -1.95
N ASP A 166 -11.51 8.57 -3.24
CA ASP A 166 -12.46 9.54 -3.79
C ASP A 166 -13.89 9.03 -3.57
N ILE A 167 -14.68 9.74 -2.78
CA ILE A 167 -16.09 9.42 -2.52
C ILE A 167 -17.07 10.15 -3.43
N GLY A 168 -16.60 11.11 -4.21
CA GLY A 168 -17.42 11.89 -5.11
C GLY A 168 -16.72 13.09 -5.69
N VAL A 169 -17.51 13.96 -6.33
CA VAL A 169 -17.06 15.22 -6.93
C VAL A 169 -17.81 16.36 -6.26
N GLU A 170 -17.11 17.42 -5.88
CA GLU A 170 -17.69 18.62 -5.28
C GLU A 170 -16.96 19.89 -5.73
N LEU A 171 -17.46 21.04 -5.29
CA LEU A 171 -16.73 22.31 -5.44
C LEU A 171 -15.77 22.48 -4.25
N SER A 172 -14.52 22.78 -4.54
CA SER A 172 -13.51 23.08 -3.54
C SER A 172 -13.98 24.21 -2.64
N LYS A 173 -13.95 23.99 -1.34
CA LYS A 173 -14.28 25.01 -0.32
C LYS A 173 -13.22 26.12 -0.27
N THR A 174 -12.05 25.86 -0.83
CA THR A 174 -10.91 26.79 -0.82
C THR A 174 -10.85 27.62 -2.10
N THR A 175 -11.08 27.01 -3.27
CA THR A 175 -10.88 27.66 -4.58
C THR A 175 -12.15 27.82 -5.39
N GLY A 176 -13.25 27.15 -5.02
CA GLY A 176 -14.49 27.09 -5.79
C GLY A 176 -14.40 26.27 -7.09
N GLN A 177 -13.28 25.62 -7.36
CA GLN A 177 -13.09 24.76 -8.54
C GLN A 177 -13.72 23.38 -8.32
N VAL A 178 -14.10 22.71 -9.40
CA VAL A 178 -14.52 21.31 -9.33
C VAL A 178 -13.35 20.46 -8.86
N THR A 179 -13.54 19.71 -7.81
CA THR A 179 -12.53 18.82 -7.22
C THR A 179 -13.18 17.51 -6.79
N HIS A 180 -12.36 16.51 -6.47
CA HIS A 180 -12.83 15.29 -5.83
C HIS A 180 -13.00 15.51 -4.33
N ARG A 181 -14.09 14.99 -3.80
CA ARG A 181 -14.30 14.88 -2.36
C ARG A 181 -13.65 13.58 -1.89
N THR A 182 -12.79 13.68 -0.89
CA THR A 182 -12.01 12.55 -0.39
C THR A 182 -12.53 12.02 0.94
N ASP A 183 -12.36 10.72 1.21
CA ASP A 183 -12.56 10.15 2.54
C ASP A 183 -11.43 10.62 3.47
N GLY A 184 -11.81 11.00 4.68
CA GLY A 184 -10.86 11.53 5.65
C GLY A 184 -10.02 10.48 6.36
N HIS A 185 -10.32 9.20 6.27
CA HIS A 185 -9.61 8.13 6.96
C HIS A 185 -8.46 7.58 6.09
N ILE A 186 -7.39 8.36 5.94
CA ILE A 186 -6.31 8.04 4.99
C ILE A 186 -5.54 6.74 5.31
N ASP A 187 -5.60 6.27 6.56
CA ASP A 187 -4.96 5.02 6.95
C ASP A 187 -5.66 3.79 6.37
N VAL A 188 -6.97 3.88 6.13
CA VAL A 188 -7.77 2.82 5.49
C VAL A 188 -7.25 2.57 4.07
N GLU A 189 -7.00 3.64 3.32
CA GLU A 189 -6.48 3.54 1.95
C GLU A 189 -5.04 3.05 1.91
N ARG A 190 -4.21 3.56 2.81
CA ARG A 190 -2.85 3.08 3.02
C ARG A 190 -2.81 1.56 3.24
N ASP A 191 -3.65 1.10 4.16
CA ASP A 191 -3.65 -0.30 4.56
C ASP A 191 -4.33 -1.20 3.51
N LEU A 192 -5.34 -0.70 2.78
CA LEU A 192 -5.96 -1.40 1.67
C LEU A 192 -4.94 -1.66 0.56
N LEU A 193 -4.21 -0.64 0.12
CA LEU A 193 -3.18 -0.80 -0.91
C LEU A 193 -2.09 -1.79 -0.47
N ALA A 194 -1.63 -1.70 0.78
CA ALA A 194 -0.64 -2.61 1.31
C ALA A 194 -1.16 -4.06 1.35
N ASN A 195 -2.43 -4.27 1.70
CA ASN A 195 -3.06 -5.59 1.68
C ASN A 195 -3.24 -6.14 0.27
N ASP A 196 -3.59 -5.29 -0.70
CA ASP A 196 -3.72 -5.69 -2.11
C ASP A 196 -2.38 -6.18 -2.68
N LEU A 197 -1.29 -5.46 -2.41
CA LEU A 197 0.05 -5.85 -2.84
C LEU A 197 0.53 -7.14 -2.15
N ASP A 198 0.21 -7.31 -0.87
CA ASP A 198 0.52 -8.53 -0.12
C ASP A 198 -0.26 -9.74 -0.66
N ALA A 199 -1.57 -9.58 -0.87
CA ALA A 199 -2.41 -10.62 -1.46
C ALA A 199 -1.99 -11.02 -2.89
N ALA A 200 -1.38 -10.10 -3.63
CA ALA A 200 -0.82 -10.36 -4.95
C ALA A 200 0.60 -10.96 -4.90
N ASP A 201 1.13 -11.27 -3.70
CA ASP A 201 2.50 -11.77 -3.49
C ASP A 201 3.58 -10.87 -4.10
N ARG A 202 3.42 -9.54 -3.91
CA ARG A 202 4.34 -8.54 -4.45
C ARG A 202 5.21 -7.87 -3.39
N LEU A 203 5.04 -8.20 -2.11
CA LEU A 203 5.78 -7.62 -1.00
C LEU A 203 6.86 -8.55 -0.45
N GLN A 204 8.07 -8.05 -0.35
CA GLN A 204 9.14 -8.64 0.44
C GLN A 204 8.97 -8.31 1.94
N SER A 205 8.58 -7.08 2.25
CA SER A 205 8.33 -6.66 3.62
C SER A 205 7.38 -5.46 3.72
N ARG A 206 6.71 -5.36 4.87
CA ARG A 206 5.84 -4.24 5.26
C ARG A 206 6.23 -3.76 6.64
N ARG A 207 6.44 -2.47 6.80
CA ARG A 207 6.80 -1.84 8.08
C ARG A 207 6.05 -0.54 8.26
N TYR A 208 5.77 -0.18 9.51
CA TYR A 208 5.19 1.11 9.86
C TYR A 208 6.21 1.96 10.60
N GLN A 209 6.50 3.14 10.05
CA GLN A 209 7.31 4.15 10.70
C GLN A 209 6.41 5.03 11.59
N PRO A 210 6.51 4.93 12.92
CA PRO A 210 5.72 5.73 13.83
C PRO A 210 6.19 7.19 13.83
N GLY A 211 5.28 8.11 14.19
CA GLY A 211 5.62 9.53 14.37
C GLY A 211 5.89 10.31 13.08
N PHE A 212 5.61 9.73 11.92
CA PHE A 212 5.75 10.42 10.63
C PHE A 212 4.86 11.68 10.61
N HIS A 213 3.58 11.56 10.90
CA HIS A 213 2.70 12.70 11.12
C HIS A 213 2.61 13.05 12.62
N ARG A 214 3.10 14.24 12.99
CA ARG A 214 2.89 14.78 14.34
C ARG A 214 1.45 15.27 14.51
N GLN A 215 0.91 15.91 13.47
CA GLN A 215 -0.49 16.33 13.41
C GLN A 215 -1.34 15.15 12.92
N ARG A 216 -2.34 14.78 13.71
CA ARG A 216 -3.19 13.61 13.44
C ARG A 216 -4.44 13.91 12.63
N THR A 217 -4.75 15.17 12.44
CA THR A 217 -5.90 15.65 11.67
C THR A 217 -5.53 16.92 10.92
N GLY A 218 -6.16 17.13 9.78
CA GLY A 218 -5.94 18.36 9.00
C GLY A 218 -7.00 18.52 7.92
N ARG A 219 -6.72 19.39 6.96
CA ARG A 219 -7.54 19.61 5.77
C ARG A 219 -6.65 19.58 4.54
N ASN A 220 -7.17 18.97 3.46
CA ASN A 220 -6.53 19.01 2.15
C ASN A 220 -6.87 20.30 1.39
N GLY A 221 -6.32 20.48 0.19
CA GLY A 221 -6.54 21.66 -0.65
C GLY A 221 -7.99 21.88 -1.09
N GLY A 222 -8.81 20.84 -1.12
CA GLY A 222 -10.25 20.92 -1.36
C GLY A 222 -11.04 21.41 -0.14
N GLY A 223 -10.44 21.38 1.04
CA GLY A 223 -11.07 21.70 2.32
C GLY A 223 -11.62 20.49 3.06
N ASP A 224 -11.41 19.26 2.54
CA ASP A 224 -11.83 18.04 3.21
C ASP A 224 -10.94 17.73 4.40
N GLN A 225 -11.55 17.25 5.48
CA GLN A 225 -10.84 16.84 6.68
C GLN A 225 -10.19 15.49 6.45
N TRP A 226 -8.99 15.31 6.99
CA TRP A 226 -8.34 14.01 7.06
C TRP A 226 -7.89 13.70 8.49
N SER A 227 -7.77 12.41 8.79
CA SER A 227 -7.26 11.88 10.06
C SER A 227 -6.32 10.71 9.81
N THR A 228 -5.33 10.54 10.69
CA THR A 228 -4.32 9.49 10.60
C THR A 228 -3.86 9.00 11.97
N ASP A 229 -3.41 7.75 12.04
CA ASP A 229 -2.67 7.20 13.18
C ASP A 229 -1.22 7.74 13.27
N GLY A 230 -0.79 8.51 12.24
CA GLY A 230 0.50 9.19 12.13
C GLY A 230 1.65 8.32 11.71
N ARG A 231 1.39 7.11 11.25
CA ARG A 231 2.43 6.20 10.75
C ARG A 231 2.55 6.30 9.23
N LEU A 232 3.76 6.21 8.72
CA LEU A 232 4.03 5.95 7.31
C LEU A 232 4.14 4.43 7.13
N CYS A 233 3.44 3.86 6.17
CA CYS A 233 3.62 2.45 5.80
C CYS A 233 4.72 2.35 4.74
N VAL A 234 5.81 1.66 5.05
CA VAL A 234 6.92 1.41 4.12
C VAL A 234 6.82 -0.02 3.60
N LEU A 235 6.71 -0.15 2.30
CA LEU A 235 6.59 -1.39 1.55
C LEU A 235 7.86 -1.63 0.74
N VAL A 236 8.43 -2.80 0.83
CA VAL A 236 9.55 -3.23 -0.01
C VAL A 236 8.99 -4.25 -1.00
N LEU A 237 9.07 -3.94 -2.29
CA LEU A 237 8.59 -4.84 -3.33
C LEU A 237 9.52 -6.05 -3.50
N ASN A 238 8.96 -7.18 -3.91
CA ASN A 238 9.76 -8.31 -4.34
C ASN A 238 10.62 -7.89 -5.55
N PRO A 239 11.94 -8.12 -5.53
CA PRO A 239 12.78 -7.88 -6.69
C PRO A 239 12.34 -8.79 -7.83
N GLU A 240 12.35 -8.28 -9.05
CA GLU A 240 12.13 -9.14 -10.22
C GLU A 240 13.22 -10.21 -10.27
N SER A 241 12.82 -11.48 -10.30
CA SER A 241 13.73 -12.54 -10.67
C SER A 241 14.12 -12.31 -12.13
N SER A 242 15.39 -12.16 -12.40
CA SER A 242 15.98 -11.96 -13.74
C SER A 242 15.68 -13.08 -14.74
N GLY A 243 14.69 -13.93 -14.44
CA GLY A 243 14.34 -15.18 -15.14
C GLY A 243 12.94 -15.24 -15.74
N GLU A 244 12.00 -14.32 -15.46
CA GLU A 244 10.62 -14.45 -15.98
C GLU A 244 10.37 -13.78 -17.35
N SER A 245 11.34 -13.08 -17.90
CA SER A 245 11.24 -12.50 -19.26
C SER A 245 11.48 -13.49 -20.40
N SER A 246 11.72 -14.76 -20.13
CA SER A 246 12.01 -15.74 -21.21
C SER A 246 11.66 -17.14 -20.78
N ALA A 247 10.40 -17.54 -20.77
CA ALA A 247 9.94 -18.88 -21.08
C ALA A 247 8.47 -19.11 -20.69
N ARG A 248 7.55 -18.57 -21.45
CA ARG A 248 6.32 -19.29 -21.73
C ARG A 248 6.08 -19.31 -23.24
N ALA A 249 7.02 -19.95 -23.93
CA ALA A 249 6.74 -20.52 -25.25
C ALA A 249 5.55 -21.50 -25.12
N PRO A 250 4.62 -21.54 -26.10
CA PRO A 250 3.51 -22.47 -26.05
C PRO A 250 4.06 -23.90 -26.00
N ARG A 251 3.67 -24.65 -24.99
CA ARG A 251 3.88 -26.11 -25.03
C ARG A 251 3.12 -26.62 -26.20
N ASP A 252 3.90 -26.99 -27.23
CA ASP A 252 3.48 -27.67 -28.44
C ASP A 252 2.62 -28.88 -28.04
N SER A 253 1.43 -28.89 -28.61
CA SER A 253 0.49 -30.03 -28.61
C SER A 253 1.01 -31.16 -29.49
N ALA A 254 2.00 -31.90 -28.98
CA ALA A 254 2.50 -33.11 -29.60
C ALA A 254 2.37 -34.29 -28.62
N GLU A 255 1.11 -34.66 -28.30
CA GLU A 255 0.81 -36.00 -27.82
C GLU A 255 -0.69 -36.32 -27.95
N ARG A 256 -1.18 -36.34 -29.18
CA ARG A 256 -2.44 -37.00 -29.55
C ARG A 256 -2.20 -37.91 -30.73
N SER A 257 -1.54 -39.00 -30.50
CA SER A 257 -1.59 -40.13 -31.42
C SER A 257 -1.44 -41.39 -30.61
N SER A 258 -2.59 -41.99 -30.27
CA SER A 258 -2.83 -43.42 -30.09
C SER A 258 -4.04 -43.67 -29.18
N ARG A 259 -5.24 -43.65 -29.76
CA ARG A 259 -6.37 -44.44 -29.26
C ARG A 259 -7.11 -45.03 -30.44
N PRO A 260 -7.44 -46.30 -30.39
CA PRO A 260 -8.03 -47.01 -31.53
C PRO A 260 -9.51 -46.67 -31.70
N ARG A 261 -9.89 -46.74 -32.95
CA ARG A 261 -11.22 -46.56 -33.52
C ARG A 261 -12.15 -47.66 -33.00
N ALA A 262 -13.19 -47.30 -32.27
CA ALA A 262 -14.31 -48.17 -31.95
C ALA A 262 -15.51 -47.79 -32.81
N GLU A 263 -16.13 -48.82 -33.34
CA GLU A 263 -17.18 -48.94 -34.34
C GLU A 263 -18.47 -48.19 -34.01
N LYS A 264 -19.16 -47.77 -35.09
CA LYS A 264 -20.57 -47.35 -35.10
C LYS A 264 -21.49 -48.57 -34.94
N PRO A 265 -22.66 -48.36 -34.35
CA PRO A 265 -23.86 -49.06 -34.82
C PRO A 265 -24.87 -48.08 -35.44
N VAL A 266 -25.42 -48.63 -36.46
CA VAL A 266 -26.43 -48.39 -37.44
C VAL A 266 -27.80 -47.97 -36.86
N ASP A 267 -28.46 -47.16 -37.68
CA ASP A 267 -29.85 -46.71 -37.80
C ASP A 267 -31.01 -47.46 -37.12
N ARG A 268 -31.97 -46.70 -36.68
CA ARG A 268 -33.42 -46.89 -36.87
C ARG A 268 -34.14 -45.58 -36.64
N GLU A 269 -34.60 -44.96 -37.58
CA GLU A 269 -35.81 -44.72 -38.41
C GLU A 269 -37.13 -44.62 -37.65
N ALA A 270 -37.90 -43.60 -38.06
CA ALA A 270 -39.33 -43.34 -38.04
C ALA A 270 -39.97 -42.94 -36.69
N ALA A 271 -40.93 -42.04 -36.59
CA ALA A 271 -41.86 -41.40 -37.53
C ALA A 271 -42.61 -40.27 -36.82
N GLU A 272 -43.04 -39.30 -37.63
CA GLU A 272 -44.33 -38.60 -37.63
C GLU A 272 -44.72 -37.54 -36.61
N THR A 273 -44.86 -36.36 -37.15
CA THR A 273 -45.73 -35.22 -36.90
C THR A 273 -47.23 -35.62 -36.81
N PRO A 274 -48.24 -34.76 -36.50
CA PRO A 274 -48.27 -33.27 -36.37
C PRO A 274 -49.28 -32.77 -35.30
N GLY A 275 -49.40 -31.47 -35.14
CA GLY A 275 -50.61 -30.86 -34.55
C GLY A 275 -50.47 -29.50 -33.92
N GLU A 276 -50.60 -28.44 -34.70
CA GLU A 276 -51.14 -27.12 -34.37
C GLU A 276 -52.62 -27.23 -33.97
N PRO A 277 -53.36 -26.20 -33.52
CA PRO A 277 -53.06 -24.81 -33.08
C PRO A 277 -53.94 -24.35 -31.88
N ARG A 278 -53.50 -23.32 -31.16
CA ARG A 278 -54.25 -22.07 -30.89
C ARG A 278 -53.52 -21.17 -29.95
#